data_61f842bb1d2dc28e6e3618b6d04afed7
#
_entry.id   61f842bb1d2dc28e6e3618b6d04afed7
#
_cell.length_a   1.000
_cell.length_b   1.000
_cell.length_c   1.000
_cell.angle_alpha   90.00
_cell.angle_beta   90.00
_cell.angle_gamma   90.00
#
_symmetry.space_group_name_H-M   'P 1'
#
loop_
_entity.id
_entity.type
_entity.pdbx_description
1 polymer ?
#
loop_
_entity_poly.entity_id
_entity_poly.type
_entity_poly.pdbx_seq_one_letter_code
_entity_poly.pdbx_strand_id
1 'polypeptide(L)'
;PPLATFNMAQVSSSWPAMTVGNHVVIHMLGPRSRHQAERMAADHDVRFVGGHWSAGPYGVPVLEDVTAWMLGRIVDVHPVHNNAVVVVEIEDGSLGDEDDALLYHERRYFKPGETA
;
A
#
# COMPACT_ATOMS: atom_id res chain seq x y z
N PRO A 1 2.12 -9.93 18.11
CA PRO A 1 1.40 -9.13 17.15
C PRO A 1 1.66 -9.60 15.72
N PRO A 2 0.71 -9.43 14.81
CA PRO A 2 0.93 -9.85 13.44
C PRO A 2 1.95 -8.96 12.75
N LEU A 3 2.78 -9.58 11.93
CA LEU A 3 3.80 -8.90 11.13
C LEU A 3 3.46 -9.00 9.66
N ALA A 4 3.83 -7.97 8.91
CA ALA A 4 3.81 -7.97 7.47
C ALA A 4 5.15 -7.48 6.95
N THR A 5 5.51 -7.89 5.75
CA THR A 5 6.71 -7.40 5.08
C THR A 5 6.37 -6.96 3.68
N PHE A 6 7.10 -5.99 3.19
CA PHE A 6 7.04 -5.61 1.79
C PHE A 6 8.42 -5.21 1.28
N ASN A 7 8.60 -5.31 -0.02
CA ASN A 7 9.83 -4.91 -0.67
C ASN A 7 9.65 -3.53 -1.30
N MET A 8 10.72 -2.74 -1.25
CA MET A 8 10.71 -1.40 -1.84
C MET A 8 12.04 -1.13 -2.54
N ALA A 9 11.98 -0.50 -3.69
CA ALA A 9 13.17 0.02 -4.33
C ALA A 9 13.65 1.29 -3.60
N GLN A 10 14.95 1.40 -3.35
CA GLN A 10 15.51 2.57 -2.64
C GLN A 10 15.43 3.86 -3.47
N VAL A 11 15.18 3.75 -4.77
CA VAL A 11 14.93 4.92 -5.64
C VAL A 11 13.49 5.42 -5.53
N SER A 12 12.60 4.71 -4.85
CA SER A 12 11.22 5.13 -4.65
C SER A 12 11.17 6.46 -3.90
N SER A 13 10.25 7.34 -4.29
CA SER A 13 9.99 8.60 -3.59
C SER A 13 9.53 8.39 -2.14
N SER A 14 9.00 7.21 -1.81
CA SER A 14 8.56 6.86 -0.46
C SER A 14 9.69 6.31 0.42
N TRP A 15 10.86 6.02 -0.15
CA TRP A 15 11.97 5.43 0.60
C TRP A 15 12.40 6.23 1.83
N PRO A 16 12.52 7.57 1.78
CA PRO A 16 12.92 8.34 2.97
C PRO A 16 11.96 8.20 4.16
N ALA A 17 10.70 7.85 3.92
CA ALA A 17 9.72 7.63 4.98
C ALA A 17 9.84 6.25 5.65
N MET A 18 10.63 5.33 5.09
CA MET A 18 10.78 3.97 5.60
C MET A 18 11.81 3.93 6.72
N THR A 19 11.46 4.54 7.84
CA THR A 19 12.30 4.67 9.03
C THR A 19 11.63 3.92 10.19
N VAL A 20 12.42 3.15 10.94
CA VAL A 20 11.93 2.45 12.13
C VAL A 20 11.20 3.42 13.07
N GLY A 21 10.01 3.04 13.49
CA GLY A 21 9.12 3.85 14.31
C GLY A 21 8.06 4.62 13.53
N ASN A 22 8.24 4.85 12.24
CA ASN A 22 7.24 5.51 11.41
C ASN A 22 6.05 4.58 11.15
N HIS A 23 4.89 5.19 10.91
CA HIS A 23 3.67 4.48 10.58
C HIS A 23 3.44 4.48 9.07
N VAL A 24 2.88 3.37 8.58
CA VAL A 24 2.50 3.20 7.17
C VAL A 24 1.11 2.56 7.12
N VAL A 25 0.41 2.79 6.02
CA VAL A 25 -0.84 2.09 5.73
C VAL A 25 -0.63 1.20 4.53
N ILE A 26 -0.98 -0.07 4.69
CA ILE A 26 -0.98 -1.06 3.62
C ILE A 26 -2.42 -1.19 3.14
N HIS A 27 -2.64 -0.94 1.85
CA HIS A 27 -3.96 -1.02 1.24
C HIS A 27 -4.12 -2.29 0.43
N MET A 28 -5.27 -2.96 0.60
CA MET A 28 -5.67 -4.08 -0.24
C MET A 28 -6.59 -3.56 -1.32
N LEU A 29 -6.25 -3.77 -2.58
CA LEU A 29 -6.99 -3.24 -3.71
C LEU A 29 -7.70 -4.36 -4.47
N GLY A 30 -8.90 -4.06 -4.95
CA GLY A 30 -9.65 -4.92 -5.86
C GLY A 30 -9.91 -4.21 -7.20
N PRO A 31 -10.58 -4.86 -8.16
CA PRO A 31 -10.88 -4.26 -9.47
C PRO A 31 -11.58 -2.91 -9.40
N ARG A 32 -12.48 -2.69 -8.43
CA ARG A 32 -13.13 -1.39 -8.25
C ARG A 32 -12.15 -0.31 -7.78
N SER A 33 -11.00 -0.70 -7.23
CA SER A 33 -9.95 0.22 -6.74
C SER A 33 -8.85 0.47 -7.76
N ARG A 34 -9.04 0.04 -9.02
CA ARG A 34 -8.04 0.20 -10.07
C ARG A 34 -7.56 1.64 -10.22
N HIS A 35 -8.47 2.60 -10.11
CA HIS A 35 -8.15 4.03 -10.18
C HIS A 35 -7.17 4.45 -9.08
N GLN A 36 -7.25 3.84 -7.89
CA GLN A 36 -6.30 4.10 -6.80
C GLN A 36 -4.92 3.53 -7.13
N ALA A 37 -4.86 2.30 -7.68
CA ALA A 37 -3.59 1.71 -8.08
C ALA A 37 -2.89 2.55 -9.15
N GLU A 38 -3.62 3.02 -10.15
CA GLU A 38 -3.08 3.87 -11.20
C GLU A 38 -2.60 5.21 -10.66
N ARG A 39 -3.35 5.83 -9.74
CA ARG A 39 -2.97 7.09 -9.11
C ARG A 39 -1.71 6.96 -8.26
N MET A 40 -1.60 5.88 -7.47
CA MET A 40 -0.45 5.66 -6.61
C MET A 40 0.81 5.28 -7.39
N ALA A 41 0.65 4.76 -8.62
CA ALA A 41 1.77 4.50 -9.52
C ALA A 41 2.19 5.74 -10.33
N ALA A 42 1.43 6.83 -10.29
CA ALA A 42 1.74 8.09 -10.97
C ALA A 42 2.81 8.88 -10.20
N ASP A 43 3.15 10.07 -10.71
CA ASP A 43 4.10 10.97 -10.06
C ASP A 43 3.66 11.29 -8.62
N HIS A 44 4.62 11.30 -7.69
CA HIS A 44 4.32 11.52 -6.27
C HIS A 44 3.66 12.89 -6.01
N ASP A 45 3.90 13.89 -6.86
CA ASP A 45 3.32 15.23 -6.70
C ASP A 45 1.79 15.26 -6.83
N VAL A 46 1.20 14.27 -7.50
CA VAL A 46 -0.25 14.24 -7.77
C VAL A 46 -0.98 13.14 -7.02
N ARG A 47 -0.28 12.27 -6.29
CA ARG A 47 -0.88 11.10 -5.61
C ARG A 47 -1.99 11.47 -4.64
N PHE A 48 -1.83 12.58 -3.92
CA PHE A 48 -2.74 13.01 -2.87
C PHE A 48 -3.50 14.29 -3.20
N VAL A 49 -3.50 14.67 -4.49
CA VAL A 49 -4.33 15.78 -4.96
C VAL A 49 -5.74 15.27 -5.24
N GLY A 50 -6.73 15.83 -4.55
CA GLY A 50 -8.14 15.45 -4.72
C GLY A 50 -8.73 14.77 -3.49
N GLY A 51 -9.96 14.29 -3.61
CA GLY A 51 -10.76 13.75 -2.51
C GLY A 51 -10.77 12.23 -2.41
N HIS A 52 -9.77 11.53 -2.93
CA HIS A 52 -9.71 10.06 -2.97
C HIS A 52 -9.09 9.43 -1.72
N TRP A 53 -8.76 10.23 -0.73
CA TRP A 53 -8.15 9.78 0.51
C TRP A 53 -8.62 10.63 1.69
N SER A 54 -8.41 10.12 2.90
CA SER A 54 -8.65 10.85 4.14
C SER A 54 -7.48 10.62 5.08
N ALA A 55 -7.32 11.52 6.07
CA ALA A 55 -6.30 11.35 7.09
C ALA A 55 -6.74 10.24 8.06
N GLY A 56 -5.92 9.20 8.17
CA GLY A 56 -6.13 8.10 9.11
C GLY A 56 -5.40 8.32 10.43
N PRO A 57 -5.22 7.24 11.22
CA PRO A 57 -4.43 7.30 12.46
C PRO A 57 -3.03 7.86 12.18
N TYR A 58 -2.53 8.66 13.11
CA TYR A 58 -1.21 9.34 13.00
C TYR A 58 -1.09 10.26 11.77
N GLY A 59 -2.21 10.64 11.15
CA GLY A 59 -2.21 11.50 9.96
C GLY A 59 -1.79 10.80 8.67
N VAL A 60 -1.59 9.47 8.66
CA VAL A 60 -1.24 8.73 7.44
C VAL A 60 -2.43 8.71 6.48
N PRO A 61 -2.19 8.85 5.16
CA PRO A 61 -3.28 8.83 4.19
C PRO A 61 -3.94 7.44 4.10
N VAL A 62 -5.26 7.41 4.15
CA VAL A 62 -6.07 6.21 3.89
C VAL A 62 -6.87 6.45 2.61
N LEU A 63 -6.67 5.60 1.62
CA LEU A 63 -7.36 5.68 0.34
C LEU A 63 -8.81 5.21 0.48
N GLU A 64 -9.70 5.82 -0.29
CA GLU A 64 -11.10 5.39 -0.40
C GLU A 64 -11.24 4.21 -1.37
N ASP A 65 -12.38 3.55 -1.33
CA ASP A 65 -12.74 2.44 -2.24
C ASP A 65 -11.76 1.26 -2.24
N VAL A 66 -11.10 1.02 -1.13
CA VAL A 66 -10.19 -0.12 -0.98
C VAL A 66 -10.91 -1.31 -0.33
N THR A 67 -10.41 -2.52 -0.60
CA THR A 67 -10.96 -3.74 -0.01
C THR A 67 -10.68 -3.81 1.48
N ALA A 68 -9.51 -3.36 1.89
CA ALA A 68 -9.10 -3.27 3.29
C ALA A 68 -7.88 -2.36 3.41
N TRP A 69 -7.63 -1.90 4.63
CA TRP A 69 -6.35 -1.26 4.95
C TRP A 69 -5.86 -1.73 6.30
N MET A 70 -4.54 -1.71 6.47
CA MET A 70 -3.87 -2.05 7.72
C MET A 70 -2.90 -0.94 8.08
N LEU A 71 -2.96 -0.49 9.34
CA LEU A 71 -1.97 0.42 9.90
C LEU A 71 -0.85 -0.41 10.50
N GLY A 72 0.38 -0.13 10.11
CA GLY A 72 1.56 -0.76 10.67
C GLY A 72 2.58 0.25 11.15
N ARG A 73 3.38 -0.16 12.13
CA ARG A 73 4.56 0.57 12.57
C ARG A 73 5.80 -0.16 12.06
N ILE A 74 6.70 0.55 11.42
CA ILE A 74 7.94 -0.02 10.92
C ILE A 74 8.82 -0.42 12.11
N VAL A 75 9.17 -1.71 12.18
CA VAL A 75 10.00 -2.24 13.26
C VAL A 75 11.39 -2.64 12.78
N ASP A 76 11.58 -2.84 11.48
CA ASP A 76 12.88 -3.17 10.92
C ASP A 76 12.94 -2.82 9.44
N VAL A 77 14.15 -2.53 8.95
CA VAL A 77 14.41 -2.22 7.54
C VAL A 77 15.72 -2.88 7.15
N HIS A 78 15.69 -3.75 6.14
CA HIS A 78 16.86 -4.47 5.65
C HIS A 78 17.18 -4.07 4.22
N PRO A 79 18.14 -3.15 4.01
CA PRO A 79 18.62 -2.83 2.67
C PRO A 79 19.31 -4.05 2.04
N VAL A 80 18.97 -4.33 0.77
CA VAL A 80 19.60 -5.38 -0.03
C VAL A 80 19.84 -4.81 -1.42
N HIS A 81 21.09 -4.49 -1.73
CA HIS A 81 21.46 -3.80 -2.98
C HIS A 81 20.63 -2.53 -3.19
N ASN A 82 19.89 -2.44 -4.29
CA ASN A 82 19.07 -1.28 -4.63
C ASN A 82 17.65 -1.35 -4.04
N ASN A 83 17.35 -2.40 -3.28
CA ASN A 83 16.05 -2.64 -2.67
C ASN A 83 16.16 -2.70 -1.16
N ALA A 84 15.04 -2.84 -0.50
CA ALA A 84 14.98 -3.10 0.93
C ALA A 84 13.75 -3.93 1.27
N VAL A 85 13.86 -4.73 2.33
CA VAL A 85 12.73 -5.40 2.95
C VAL A 85 12.33 -4.59 4.16
N VAL A 86 11.07 -4.17 4.21
CA VAL A 86 10.51 -3.40 5.32
C VAL A 86 9.60 -4.32 6.13
N VAL A 87 9.82 -4.39 7.44
CA VAL A 87 9.04 -5.21 8.36
C VAL A 87 8.16 -4.29 9.19
N VAL A 88 6.86 -4.56 9.19
CA VAL A 88 5.89 -3.77 9.93
C VAL A 88 5.10 -4.64 10.90
N GLU A 89 4.82 -4.09 12.07
CA GLU A 89 3.95 -4.66 13.07
C GLU A 89 2.56 -4.05 12.89
N ILE A 90 1.55 -4.89 12.66
CA ILE A 90 0.20 -4.43 12.39
C ILE A 90 -0.47 -4.05 13.71
N GLU A 91 -0.98 -2.83 13.77
CA GLU A 91 -1.58 -2.26 14.98
C GLU A 91 -3.11 -2.11 14.87
N ASP A 92 -3.61 -1.82 13.66
CA ASP A 92 -5.02 -1.53 13.44
C ASP A 92 -5.39 -1.79 11.97
N GLY A 93 -6.64 -1.68 11.65
CA GLY A 93 -7.09 -1.83 10.28
C GLY A 93 -8.61 -1.78 10.17
N SER A 94 -9.09 -1.81 8.94
CA SER A 94 -10.51 -1.83 8.64
C SER A 94 -10.78 -2.59 7.34
N LEU A 95 -11.90 -3.27 7.30
CA LEU A 95 -12.41 -3.90 6.08
C LEU A 95 -13.32 -2.92 5.36
N GLY A 96 -13.16 -2.85 4.03
CA GLY A 96 -14.11 -2.22 3.14
C GLY A 96 -15.08 -3.26 2.56
N ASP A 97 -15.75 -2.91 1.48
CA ASP A 97 -16.60 -3.84 0.76
C ASP A 97 -15.76 -4.93 0.09
N GLU A 98 -16.31 -6.15 0.08
CA GLU A 98 -15.65 -7.28 -0.58
C GLU A 98 -15.45 -7.01 -2.07
N ASP A 99 -14.35 -7.51 -2.61
CA ASP A 99 -14.02 -7.44 -4.01
C ASP A 99 -13.04 -8.58 -4.35
N ASP A 100 -12.88 -8.86 -5.64
CA ASP A 100 -11.84 -9.77 -6.12
C ASP A 100 -10.47 -9.14 -5.93
N ALA A 101 -9.43 -9.95 -6.05
CA ALA A 101 -8.06 -9.45 -6.09
C ALA A 101 -7.83 -8.64 -7.38
N LEU A 102 -7.00 -7.61 -7.28
CA LEU A 102 -6.52 -6.87 -8.45
C LEU A 102 -5.17 -7.46 -8.85
N LEU A 103 -5.09 -7.96 -10.08
CA LEU A 103 -3.86 -8.55 -10.62
C LEU A 103 -3.19 -7.56 -11.56
N TYR A 104 -1.87 -7.51 -11.49
CA TYR A 104 -1.04 -6.72 -12.39
C TYR A 104 -0.09 -7.65 -13.14
N HIS A 105 -0.20 -7.68 -14.48
CA HIS A 105 0.62 -8.53 -15.32
C HIS A 105 0.89 -7.83 -16.66
N GLU A 106 2.16 -7.74 -17.04
CA GLU A 106 2.59 -7.12 -18.28
C GLU A 106 2.01 -5.72 -18.51
N ARG A 107 2.04 -4.88 -17.45
CA ARG A 107 1.56 -3.49 -17.44
C ARG A 107 0.05 -3.34 -17.64
N ARG A 108 -0.72 -4.39 -17.34
CA ARG A 108 -2.18 -4.37 -17.41
C ARG A 108 -2.78 -4.89 -16.12
N TYR A 109 -3.96 -4.39 -15.80
CA TYR A 109 -4.71 -4.83 -14.63
C TYR A 109 -5.77 -5.85 -15.02
N PHE A 110 -5.91 -6.86 -14.19
CA PHE A 110 -6.86 -7.96 -14.38
C PHE A 110 -7.54 -8.29 -13.05
N LYS A 111 -8.68 -8.99 -13.15
CA LYS A 111 -9.27 -9.66 -12.00
C LYS A 111 -9.14 -11.18 -12.19
N PRO A 112 -9.19 -11.99 -11.08
CA PRO A 112 -9.17 -13.44 -11.20
C PRO A 112 -10.34 -13.94 -12.07
N GLY A 113 -10.07 -14.92 -12.92
CA GLY A 113 -11.07 -15.55 -13.76
C GLY A 113 -11.29 -17.00 -13.37
N GLU A 114 -10.42 -17.88 -13.82
CA GLU A 114 -10.55 -19.32 -13.61
C GLU A 114 -9.65 -19.82 -12.49
N THR A 115 -10.11 -20.85 -11.77
CA THR A 115 -9.29 -21.59 -10.82
C THR A 115 -8.25 -22.42 -11.59
N ALA A 116 -7.01 -22.31 -11.19
CA ALA A 116 -5.91 -23.06 -11.80
C ALA A 116 -5.98 -24.56 -11.46
#